data_0b09ac845e25869ac02e63422d022c12
#
_entry.id   0b09ac845e25869ac02e63422d022c12
#
_cell.length_a   1.000
_cell.length_b   1.000
_cell.length_c   1.000
_cell.angle_alpha   90.00
_cell.angle_beta   90.00
_cell.angle_gamma   90.00
#
_symmetry.space_group_name_H-M   'P 1'
#
loop_
_entity.id
_entity.type
_entity.pdbx_description
1 polymer ?
#
loop_
_entity_poly.entity_id
_entity_poly.type
_entity_poly.pdbx_seq_one_letter_code
_entity_poly.pdbx_strand_id
1 'polypeptide(L)'
;MASDKSCNEASNLNNEELSIEDLQKEIEVLKRKIIEEREKLKDKTVLQVAENIESVQGMNVKVRRSLKGHNAKVLCLDWSTDKRHLVSSSQDGKLIVWDAHSTNKEHAITMPTTWVMACAYGPSQNVVACGGLDNKITVYPLTMDEDLSSKKKTVGTHTSYMSCCLFPGSDSQVLTGSGDATCALWDVE
;
A
#
# COMPACT_ATOMS: atom_id res chain seq x y z
N MET A 1 -64.19 22.22 -24.63
CA MET A 1 -63.56 23.45 -25.13
C MET A 1 -62.20 23.60 -24.47
N ALA A 2 -61.20 23.49 -25.29
CA ALA A 2 -59.91 24.16 -25.33
C ALA A 2 -58.98 23.91 -24.13
N SER A 3 -57.78 23.63 -24.28
CA SER A 3 -56.83 23.26 -25.34
C SER A 3 -55.46 23.12 -24.67
N ASP A 4 -54.82 22.03 -24.97
CA ASP A 4 -53.39 21.80 -24.69
C ASP A 4 -52.51 22.94 -25.16
N LYS A 5 -51.49 23.25 -24.36
CA LYS A 5 -50.22 23.72 -24.86
C LYS A 5 -49.11 23.11 -24.00
N SER A 6 -48.54 22.07 -24.52
CA SER A 6 -47.21 21.58 -24.18
C SER A 6 -46.17 22.64 -24.50
N CYS A 7 -45.35 23.02 -23.56
CA CYS A 7 -44.11 23.67 -23.82
C CYS A 7 -42.96 22.65 -23.74
N ASN A 8 -42.50 22.31 -24.92
CA ASN A 8 -41.27 21.63 -25.18
C ASN A 8 -40.11 22.65 -25.01
N GLU A 9 -39.40 22.60 -23.93
CA GLU A 9 -38.06 23.23 -23.83
C GLU A 9 -37.01 22.12 -23.94
N ALA A 10 -36.64 21.85 -25.18
CA ALA A 10 -35.46 21.11 -25.49
C ALA A 10 -34.25 22.00 -25.18
N SER A 11 -33.55 21.70 -24.09
CA SER A 11 -32.27 22.26 -23.80
C SER A 11 -31.25 21.81 -24.86
N ASN A 12 -30.86 22.73 -25.75
CA ASN A 12 -29.76 22.60 -26.65
C ASN A 12 -28.44 22.47 -25.86
N LEU A 13 -27.99 21.25 -25.66
CA LEU A 13 -26.61 20.95 -25.34
C LEU A 13 -25.82 21.06 -26.67
N ASN A 14 -25.23 22.19 -26.91
CA ASN A 14 -24.20 22.36 -27.95
C ASN A 14 -23.00 21.49 -27.56
N ASN A 15 -22.99 20.24 -28.00
CA ASN A 15 -21.75 19.50 -28.15
C ASN A 15 -21.01 20.05 -29.33
N GLU A 16 -20.19 21.09 -29.13
CA GLU A 16 -19.11 21.43 -30.06
C GLU A 16 -18.12 20.27 -30.04
N GLU A 17 -18.17 19.42 -31.05
CA GLU A 17 -17.10 18.45 -31.32
C GLU A 17 -15.84 19.26 -31.60
N LEU A 18 -14.98 19.35 -30.58
CA LEU A 18 -13.64 19.93 -30.70
C LEU A 18 -12.89 19.16 -31.79
N SER A 19 -12.38 19.87 -32.77
CA SER A 19 -11.59 19.25 -33.85
C SER A 19 -10.31 18.65 -33.25
N ILE A 20 -9.76 17.62 -33.91
CA ILE A 20 -8.49 17.01 -33.49
C ILE A 20 -7.37 18.06 -33.40
N GLU A 21 -7.41 19.05 -34.30
CA GLU A 21 -6.44 20.15 -34.31
C GLU A 21 -6.59 21.07 -33.09
N ASP A 22 -7.81 21.32 -32.62
CA ASP A 22 -8.06 22.14 -31.42
C ASP A 22 -7.63 21.44 -30.16
N LEU A 23 -7.88 20.12 -30.06
CA LEU A 23 -7.39 19.28 -28.97
C LEU A 23 -5.85 19.22 -28.92
N GLN A 24 -5.19 19.17 -30.10
CA GLN A 24 -3.73 19.22 -30.17
C GLN A 24 -3.18 20.56 -29.69
N LYS A 25 -3.80 21.66 -30.04
CA LYS A 25 -3.43 22.99 -29.54
C LYS A 25 -3.60 23.10 -28.03
N GLU A 26 -4.70 22.58 -27.50
CA GLU A 26 -4.95 22.57 -26.05
C GLU A 26 -3.91 21.75 -25.30
N ILE A 27 -3.53 20.57 -25.81
CA ILE A 27 -2.45 19.75 -25.26
C ILE A 27 -1.14 20.52 -25.19
N GLU A 28 -0.75 21.25 -26.23
CA GLU A 28 0.49 22.03 -26.22
C GLU A 28 0.43 23.21 -25.24
N VAL A 29 -0.72 23.84 -25.09
CA VAL A 29 -0.92 24.90 -24.08
C VAL A 29 -0.81 24.34 -22.67
N LEU A 30 -1.45 23.19 -22.41
CA LEU A 30 -1.40 22.54 -21.11
C LEU A 30 0.02 22.04 -20.76
N LYS A 31 0.75 21.47 -21.71
CA LYS A 31 2.16 21.08 -21.52
C LYS A 31 3.01 22.28 -21.13
N ARG A 32 2.83 23.41 -21.79
CA ARG A 32 3.57 24.64 -21.48
C ARG A 32 3.25 25.14 -20.07
N LYS A 33 1.98 25.16 -19.69
CA LYS A 33 1.57 25.53 -18.32
C LYS A 33 2.18 24.61 -17.27
N ILE A 34 2.23 23.30 -17.53
CA ILE A 34 2.88 22.34 -16.60
C ILE A 34 4.37 22.66 -16.45
N ILE A 35 5.07 22.99 -17.53
CA ILE A 35 6.48 23.35 -17.47
C ILE A 35 6.68 24.65 -16.67
N GLU A 36 5.86 25.66 -16.93
CA GLU A 36 5.91 26.95 -16.22
C GLU A 36 5.65 26.78 -14.71
N GLU A 37 4.65 25.98 -14.32
CA GLU A 37 4.37 25.71 -12.92
C GLU A 37 5.48 24.89 -12.24
N ARG A 38 6.08 23.94 -12.97
CA ARG A 38 7.24 23.19 -12.47
C ARG A 38 8.46 24.08 -12.26
N GLU A 39 8.71 25.05 -13.16
CA GLU A 39 9.83 26.00 -12.99
C GLU A 39 9.63 26.90 -11.77
N LYS A 40 8.39 27.32 -11.46
CA LYS A 40 8.09 28.08 -10.23
C LYS A 40 8.38 27.31 -8.95
N LEU A 41 8.30 25.97 -8.99
CA LEU A 41 8.57 25.10 -7.85
C LEU A 41 10.07 24.76 -7.70
N LYS A 42 10.90 25.06 -8.70
CA LYS A 42 12.35 24.79 -8.69
C LYS A 42 13.19 25.93 -8.09
N ASP A 43 12.57 26.93 -7.52
CA ASP A 43 13.24 28.15 -7.07
C ASP A 43 14.17 27.94 -5.86
N LYS A 44 14.02 26.81 -5.14
CA LYS A 44 14.87 26.47 -3.98
C LYS A 44 15.41 25.05 -4.07
N THR A 45 16.69 24.92 -3.84
CA THR A 45 17.31 23.60 -3.64
C THR A 45 16.94 23.03 -2.26
N VAL A 46 16.99 21.70 -2.13
CA VAL A 46 16.78 21.03 -0.83
C VAL A 46 17.73 21.59 0.24
N LEU A 47 18.96 21.93 -0.15
CA LEU A 47 19.97 22.51 0.75
C LEU A 47 19.51 23.89 1.27
N GLN A 48 19.00 24.76 0.41
CA GLN A 48 18.51 26.08 0.79
C GLN A 48 17.28 26.03 1.71
N VAL A 49 16.41 25.02 1.52
CA VAL A 49 15.28 24.78 2.43
C VAL A 49 15.77 24.24 3.77
N ALA A 50 16.76 23.34 3.75
CA ALA A 50 17.32 22.73 4.95
C ALA A 50 18.10 23.72 5.83
N GLU A 51 18.66 24.80 5.28
CA GLU A 51 19.35 25.85 6.05
C GLU A 51 18.41 26.58 7.03
N ASN A 52 17.11 26.62 6.73
CA ASN A 52 16.10 27.27 7.57
C ASN A 52 15.43 26.31 8.58
N ILE A 53 15.80 25.04 8.57
CA ILE A 53 15.25 24.04 9.49
C ILE A 53 16.21 23.91 10.69
N GLU A 54 15.69 24.13 11.89
CA GLU A 54 16.46 23.88 13.10
C GLU A 54 16.97 22.45 13.13
N SER A 55 18.28 22.28 13.33
CA SER A 55 18.86 20.96 13.45
C SER A 55 18.27 20.23 14.65
N VAL A 56 17.70 19.04 14.40
CA VAL A 56 17.17 18.20 15.48
C VAL A 56 18.34 17.78 16.37
N GLN A 57 18.46 18.40 17.51
CA GLN A 57 19.51 18.09 18.48
C GLN A 57 19.22 16.72 19.13
N GLY A 58 20.16 15.79 18.95
CA GLY A 58 20.27 14.57 19.71
C GLY A 58 19.00 13.73 19.86
N MET A 59 18.57 13.01 18.83
CA MET A 59 17.51 12.01 19.00
C MET A 59 17.97 10.95 20.01
N ASN A 60 17.43 11.00 21.22
CA ASN A 60 17.70 10.00 22.26
C ASN A 60 16.85 8.74 22.01
N VAL A 61 17.31 7.92 21.06
CA VAL A 61 16.64 6.66 20.71
C VAL A 61 16.96 5.62 21.78
N LYS A 62 15.94 5.08 22.46
CA LYS A 62 16.08 4.04 23.47
C LYS A 62 15.14 2.88 23.14
N VAL A 63 15.60 1.65 23.43
CA VAL A 63 14.74 0.47 23.36
C VAL A 63 13.67 0.60 24.42
N ARG A 64 12.42 0.64 24.01
CA ARG A 64 11.26 0.75 24.92
C ARG A 64 10.73 -0.62 25.32
N ARG A 65 10.61 -1.53 24.37
CA ARG A 65 10.09 -2.87 24.54
C ARG A 65 10.81 -3.84 23.60
N SER A 66 10.82 -5.10 23.99
CA SER A 66 11.34 -6.17 23.16
C SER A 66 10.24 -7.22 22.95
N LEU A 67 9.86 -7.47 21.71
CA LEU A 67 8.84 -8.45 21.34
C LEU A 67 9.53 -9.80 21.10
N LYS A 68 9.31 -10.74 22.03
CA LYS A 68 9.98 -12.05 22.01
C LYS A 68 9.02 -13.15 21.57
N GLY A 69 9.41 -13.90 20.53
CA GLY A 69 8.55 -15.01 20.11
C GLY A 69 8.89 -15.66 18.78
N HIS A 70 9.71 -15.04 17.93
CA HIS A 70 10.32 -15.71 16.80
C HIS A 70 11.49 -16.59 17.25
N ASN A 71 11.71 -17.71 16.55
CA ASN A 71 12.78 -18.65 16.84
C ASN A 71 13.98 -18.53 15.86
N ALA A 72 13.86 -17.64 14.87
CA ALA A 72 14.91 -17.36 13.89
C ALA A 72 14.93 -15.86 13.55
N LYS A 73 15.71 -15.49 12.53
CA LYS A 73 15.87 -14.09 12.11
C LYS A 73 14.53 -13.50 11.67
N VAL A 74 14.19 -12.32 12.18
CA VAL A 74 13.08 -11.50 11.70
C VAL A 74 13.54 -10.82 10.41
N LEU A 75 12.77 -10.99 9.33
CA LEU A 75 13.14 -10.51 8.00
C LEU A 75 12.39 -9.25 7.61
N CYS A 76 11.13 -9.12 8.03
CA CYS A 76 10.31 -7.96 7.73
C CYS A 76 9.40 -7.63 8.91
N LEU A 77 8.99 -6.38 9.00
CA LEU A 77 7.95 -5.92 9.92
C LEU A 77 7.20 -4.75 9.29
N ASP A 78 5.95 -4.61 9.67
CA ASP A 78 5.10 -3.51 9.26
C ASP A 78 4.15 -3.09 10.36
N TRP A 79 3.86 -1.78 10.45
CA TRP A 79 2.96 -1.22 11.42
C TRP A 79 1.53 -1.15 10.91
N SER A 80 0.59 -1.46 11.76
CA SER A 80 -0.82 -1.14 11.53
C SER A 80 -1.04 0.38 11.55
N THR A 81 -2.06 0.82 10.85
CA THR A 81 -2.48 2.24 10.78
C THR A 81 -2.89 2.81 12.15
N ASP A 82 -3.30 1.96 13.10
CA ASP A 82 -3.66 2.35 14.47
C ASP A 82 -2.44 2.69 15.37
N LYS A 83 -1.21 2.47 14.85
CA LYS A 83 0.06 2.73 15.57
C LYS A 83 0.22 1.90 16.86
N ARG A 84 -0.58 0.84 17.02
CA ARG A 84 -0.56 -0.05 18.18
C ARG A 84 -0.13 -1.45 17.81
N HIS A 85 -0.65 -1.98 16.72
CA HIS A 85 -0.35 -3.32 16.25
C HIS A 85 0.75 -3.33 15.20
N LEU A 86 1.50 -4.38 15.15
CA LEU A 86 2.47 -4.62 14.08
C LEU A 86 2.48 -6.10 13.70
N VAL A 87 2.86 -6.35 12.46
CA VAL A 87 3.11 -7.70 11.95
C VAL A 87 4.61 -7.88 11.74
N SER A 88 5.12 -9.07 12.03
CA SER A 88 6.50 -9.44 11.73
C SER A 88 6.57 -10.80 11.07
N SER A 89 7.49 -10.94 10.13
CA SER A 89 7.77 -12.20 9.45
C SER A 89 9.21 -12.66 9.69
N SER A 90 9.42 -13.97 9.66
CA SER A 90 10.69 -14.55 10.05
C SER A 90 11.08 -15.74 9.19
N GLN A 91 12.36 -16.08 9.26
CA GLN A 91 12.95 -17.26 8.67
C GLN A 91 12.38 -18.57 9.30
N ASP A 92 11.78 -18.49 10.50
CA ASP A 92 11.15 -19.65 11.15
C ASP A 92 9.82 -20.08 10.51
N GLY A 93 9.40 -19.42 9.43
CA GLY A 93 8.14 -19.67 8.73
C GLY A 93 6.93 -19.12 9.48
N LYS A 94 7.11 -18.22 10.41
CA LYS A 94 6.01 -17.63 11.17
C LYS A 94 5.78 -16.17 10.79
N LEU A 95 4.50 -15.83 10.81
CA LEU A 95 4.00 -14.47 10.78
C LEU A 95 3.34 -14.21 12.14
N ILE A 96 3.78 -13.21 12.86
CA ILE A 96 3.25 -12.88 14.19
C ILE A 96 2.69 -11.46 14.17
N VAL A 97 1.45 -11.32 14.64
CA VAL A 97 0.81 -10.05 14.92
C VAL A 97 0.95 -9.75 16.40
N TRP A 98 1.39 -8.56 16.72
CA TRP A 98 1.69 -8.12 18.08
C TRP A 98 0.88 -6.90 18.47
N ASP A 99 0.47 -6.82 19.71
CA ASP A 99 0.20 -5.54 20.37
C ASP A 99 1.54 -5.00 20.91
N ALA A 100 2.04 -3.95 20.28
CA ALA A 100 3.33 -3.36 20.66
C ALA A 100 3.32 -2.68 22.03
N HIS A 101 2.16 -2.35 22.59
CA HIS A 101 2.04 -1.72 23.90
C HIS A 101 2.07 -2.73 25.03
N SER A 102 1.32 -3.83 24.90
CA SER A 102 1.29 -4.90 25.89
C SER A 102 2.39 -5.95 25.69
N THR A 103 3.02 -5.96 24.52
CA THR A 103 3.98 -6.99 24.07
C THR A 103 3.37 -8.38 23.83
N ASN A 104 2.05 -8.46 23.81
CA ASN A 104 1.34 -9.71 23.58
C ASN A 104 1.36 -10.09 22.10
N LYS A 105 1.35 -11.40 21.86
CA LYS A 105 1.06 -11.96 20.55
C LYS A 105 -0.45 -12.07 20.41
N GLU A 106 -1.03 -11.44 19.42
CA GLU A 106 -2.44 -11.57 19.12
C GLU A 106 -2.71 -12.71 18.17
N HIS A 107 -1.87 -12.82 17.13
CA HIS A 107 -1.95 -13.93 16.18
C HIS A 107 -0.56 -14.48 15.88
N ALA A 108 -0.49 -15.79 15.68
CA ALA A 108 0.71 -16.48 15.25
C ALA A 108 0.36 -17.49 14.14
N ILE A 109 0.65 -17.12 12.91
CA ILE A 109 0.33 -17.90 11.72
C ILE A 109 1.59 -18.65 11.30
N THR A 110 1.49 -19.97 11.13
CA THR A 110 2.58 -20.79 10.63
C THR A 110 2.38 -20.98 9.11
N MET A 111 3.37 -20.56 8.36
CA MET A 111 3.40 -20.73 6.91
C MET A 111 3.81 -22.15 6.54
N PRO A 112 3.36 -22.68 5.40
CA PRO A 112 3.79 -23.99 4.91
C PRO A 112 5.28 -24.03 4.53
N THR A 113 5.88 -22.84 4.33
CA THR A 113 7.29 -22.70 3.96
C THR A 113 8.03 -21.87 5.00
N THR A 114 9.33 -22.10 5.12
CA THR A 114 10.25 -21.23 5.85
C THR A 114 10.63 -20.01 5.02
N TRP A 115 11.32 -19.01 5.62
CA TRP A 115 11.76 -17.80 4.94
C TRP A 115 10.62 -16.93 4.43
N VAL A 116 9.77 -16.47 5.36
CA VAL A 116 8.78 -15.42 5.05
C VAL A 116 9.50 -14.09 4.99
N MET A 117 9.80 -13.63 3.77
CA MET A 117 10.71 -12.51 3.54
C MET A 117 10.03 -11.14 3.61
N ALA A 118 8.73 -11.11 3.35
CA ALA A 118 7.96 -9.88 3.35
C ALA A 118 6.61 -10.06 4.04
N CYS A 119 6.17 -9.01 4.71
CA CYS A 119 4.83 -8.89 5.29
C CYS A 119 4.33 -7.45 5.20
N ALA A 120 3.03 -7.28 5.15
CA ALA A 120 2.36 -5.99 5.17
C ALA A 120 1.07 -6.08 5.96
N TYR A 121 0.75 -5.01 6.69
CA TYR A 121 -0.51 -4.88 7.43
C TYR A 121 -1.54 -4.15 6.57
N GLY A 122 -2.74 -4.70 6.45
CA GLY A 122 -3.82 -4.07 5.70
C GLY A 122 -4.34 -2.79 6.35
N PRO A 123 -4.69 -1.76 5.57
CA PRO A 123 -5.18 -0.49 6.08
C PRO A 123 -6.42 -0.60 6.97
N SER A 124 -7.31 -1.55 6.71
CA SER A 124 -8.50 -1.81 7.55
C SER A 124 -8.19 -2.48 8.88
N GLN A 125 -6.95 -2.98 9.08
CA GLN A 125 -6.52 -3.75 10.25
C GLN A 125 -7.09 -5.17 10.32
N ASN A 126 -7.81 -5.61 9.31
CA ASN A 126 -8.47 -6.91 9.30
C ASN A 126 -7.71 -7.98 8.50
N VAL A 127 -6.65 -7.60 7.79
CA VAL A 127 -5.88 -8.51 6.94
C VAL A 127 -4.38 -8.26 7.06
N VAL A 128 -3.60 -9.29 6.78
CA VAL A 128 -2.14 -9.20 6.59
C VAL A 128 -1.76 -9.95 5.33
N ALA A 129 -0.83 -9.38 4.56
CA ALA A 129 -0.24 -10.04 3.40
C ALA A 129 1.17 -10.52 3.73
N CYS A 130 1.59 -11.61 3.13
CA CYS A 130 2.96 -12.10 3.27
C CYS A 130 3.36 -13.01 2.11
N GLY A 131 4.66 -13.27 2.01
CA GLY A 131 5.26 -14.21 1.10
C GLY A 131 6.79 -14.28 1.25
N GLY A 132 7.42 -15.11 0.47
CA GLY A 132 8.87 -15.32 0.56
C GLY A 132 9.38 -16.28 -0.50
N LEU A 133 10.13 -17.30 -0.06
CA LEU A 133 10.74 -18.30 -0.97
C LEU A 133 9.74 -19.24 -1.65
N ASP A 134 8.47 -19.24 -1.22
CA ASP A 134 7.42 -19.98 -1.91
C ASP A 134 6.89 -19.26 -3.15
N ASN A 135 7.37 -18.07 -3.42
CA ASN A 135 6.99 -17.19 -4.55
C ASN A 135 5.52 -16.75 -4.52
N LYS A 136 4.75 -17.12 -3.51
CA LYS A 136 3.31 -16.86 -3.41
C LYS A 136 3.03 -15.61 -2.62
N ILE A 137 2.00 -14.90 -3.04
CA ILE A 137 1.41 -13.79 -2.30
C ILE A 137 0.19 -14.34 -1.57
N THR A 138 0.23 -14.36 -0.26
CA THR A 138 -0.85 -14.91 0.57
C THR A 138 -1.38 -13.83 1.50
N VAL A 139 -2.70 -13.69 1.53
CA VAL A 139 -3.42 -12.79 2.42
C VAL A 139 -4.16 -13.61 3.45
N TYR A 140 -4.03 -13.22 4.71
CA TYR A 140 -4.69 -13.83 5.86
C TYR A 140 -5.65 -12.83 6.49
N PRO A 141 -6.93 -13.17 6.66
CA PRO A 141 -7.84 -12.36 7.46
C PRO A 141 -7.50 -12.51 8.95
N LEU A 142 -7.47 -11.38 9.66
CA LEU A 142 -7.29 -11.35 11.13
C LEU A 142 -8.66 -11.43 11.79
N THR A 143 -9.18 -12.64 11.93
CA THR A 143 -10.44 -12.90 12.63
C THR A 143 -10.16 -13.50 14.01
N MET A 144 -11.13 -13.45 14.91
CA MET A 144 -11.03 -14.05 16.25
C MET A 144 -11.01 -15.58 16.23
N ASP A 145 -11.15 -16.21 15.07
CA ASP A 145 -11.13 -17.65 14.94
C ASP A 145 -9.71 -18.20 15.08
N GLU A 146 -9.59 -19.35 15.72
CA GLU A 146 -8.29 -19.99 16.02
C GLU A 146 -7.55 -20.49 14.75
N ASP A 147 -8.27 -20.81 13.66
CA ASP A 147 -7.68 -21.36 12.44
C ASP A 147 -7.62 -20.33 11.29
N LEU A 148 -6.69 -19.39 11.41
CA LEU A 148 -6.41 -18.41 10.35
C LEU A 148 -5.78 -19.05 9.11
N SER A 149 -5.14 -20.21 9.26
CA SER A 149 -4.45 -20.87 8.14
C SER A 149 -5.42 -21.49 7.13
N SER A 150 -6.64 -21.84 7.54
CA SER A 150 -7.68 -22.36 6.65
C SER A 150 -8.34 -21.27 5.79
N LYS A 151 -8.37 -20.04 6.28
CA LYS A 151 -9.03 -18.89 5.62
C LYS A 151 -8.08 -18.07 4.73
N LYS A 152 -6.85 -18.51 4.54
CA LYS A 152 -5.87 -17.84 3.70
C LYS A 152 -6.32 -17.80 2.24
N LYS A 153 -5.97 -16.72 1.56
CA LYS A 153 -6.14 -16.56 0.12
C LYS A 153 -4.80 -16.36 -0.55
N THR A 154 -4.47 -17.20 -1.51
CA THR A 154 -3.33 -16.95 -2.41
C THR A 154 -3.81 -16.07 -3.54
N VAL A 155 -3.28 -14.86 -3.60
CA VAL A 155 -3.67 -13.81 -4.53
C VAL A 155 -2.93 -13.95 -5.86
N GLY A 156 -1.67 -14.40 -5.79
CA GLY A 156 -0.85 -14.56 -6.98
C GLY A 156 0.44 -15.32 -6.71
N THR A 157 1.22 -15.49 -7.77
CA THR A 157 2.51 -16.19 -7.70
C THR A 157 3.50 -15.53 -8.65
N HIS A 158 4.67 -15.15 -8.12
CA HIS A 158 5.83 -14.73 -8.89
C HIS A 158 6.60 -15.92 -9.41
N THR A 159 7.51 -15.71 -10.36
CA THR A 159 8.41 -16.78 -10.86
C THR A 159 9.65 -16.96 -9.97
N SER A 160 9.90 -16.04 -9.02
CA SER A 160 10.95 -16.11 -8.01
C SER A 160 10.43 -15.59 -6.66
N TYR A 161 11.29 -15.56 -5.64
CA TYR A 161 10.93 -15.18 -4.29
C TYR A 161 10.34 -13.75 -4.21
N MET A 162 9.40 -13.56 -3.29
CA MET A 162 8.85 -12.25 -2.98
C MET A 162 9.75 -11.53 -1.97
N SER A 163 10.24 -10.34 -2.32
CA SER A 163 11.17 -9.56 -1.49
C SER A 163 10.50 -8.49 -0.66
N CYS A 164 9.39 -7.93 -1.13
CA CYS A 164 8.64 -6.90 -0.43
C CYS A 164 7.16 -6.93 -0.84
N CYS A 165 6.31 -6.42 0.04
CA CYS A 165 4.89 -6.20 -0.24
C CYS A 165 4.36 -5.00 0.55
N LEU A 166 3.29 -4.41 0.05
CA LEU A 166 2.54 -3.37 0.73
C LEU A 166 1.10 -3.29 0.20
N PHE A 167 0.21 -2.73 1.00
CA PHE A 167 -1.13 -2.35 0.56
C PHE A 167 -1.11 -0.87 0.14
N PRO A 168 -1.32 -0.51 -1.13
CA PRO A 168 -1.14 0.87 -1.62
C PRO A 168 -2.21 1.86 -1.13
N GLY A 169 -3.36 1.40 -0.69
CA GLY A 169 -4.41 2.30 -0.22
C GLY A 169 -5.63 1.61 0.41
N SER A 170 -5.91 0.38 0.02
CA SER A 170 -7.03 -0.41 0.54
C SER A 170 -6.64 -1.88 0.65
N ASP A 171 -7.43 -2.68 1.34
CA ASP A 171 -7.21 -4.13 1.46
C ASP A 171 -7.47 -4.88 0.14
N SER A 172 -8.06 -4.22 -0.85
CA SER A 172 -8.41 -4.84 -2.12
C SER A 172 -7.22 -5.06 -3.06
N GLN A 173 -6.09 -4.41 -2.80
CA GLN A 173 -4.92 -4.51 -3.67
C GLN A 173 -3.62 -4.67 -2.88
N VAL A 174 -2.73 -5.52 -3.39
CA VAL A 174 -1.38 -5.73 -2.84
C VAL A 174 -0.35 -5.46 -3.93
N LEU A 175 0.62 -4.60 -3.64
CA LEU A 175 1.78 -4.35 -4.49
C LEU A 175 2.95 -5.18 -3.97
N THR A 176 3.62 -5.89 -4.86
CA THR A 176 4.75 -6.76 -4.51
C THR A 176 5.95 -6.51 -5.40
N GLY A 177 7.13 -6.77 -4.85
CA GLY A 177 8.38 -6.83 -5.60
C GLY A 177 9.01 -8.22 -5.44
N SER A 178 9.67 -8.70 -6.48
CA SER A 178 10.19 -10.05 -6.54
C SER A 178 11.62 -10.12 -7.09
N GLY A 179 12.30 -11.21 -6.76
CA GLY A 179 13.57 -11.60 -7.34
C GLY A 179 13.50 -12.00 -8.81
N ASP A 180 12.31 -12.05 -9.41
CA ASP A 180 12.10 -12.19 -10.86
C ASP A 180 12.27 -10.87 -11.63
N ALA A 181 12.73 -9.82 -10.95
CA ALA A 181 12.94 -8.48 -11.47
C ALA A 181 11.65 -7.74 -11.86
N THR A 182 10.50 -8.17 -11.33
CA THR A 182 9.22 -7.50 -11.56
C THR A 182 8.63 -6.92 -10.28
N CYS A 183 7.82 -5.87 -10.46
CA CYS A 183 6.83 -5.42 -9.49
C CYS A 183 5.44 -5.71 -10.06
N ALA A 184 4.54 -6.21 -9.24
CA ALA A 184 3.19 -6.57 -9.65
C ALA A 184 2.15 -6.04 -8.66
N LEU A 185 1.05 -5.54 -9.19
CA LEU A 185 -0.13 -5.16 -8.43
C LEU A 185 -1.19 -6.26 -8.58
N TRP A 186 -1.71 -6.75 -7.48
CA TRP A 186 -2.64 -7.88 -7.41
C TRP A 186 -3.95 -7.44 -6.77
N ASP A 187 -5.06 -7.87 -7.34
CA ASP A 187 -6.37 -7.68 -6.73
C ASP A 187 -6.66 -8.82 -5.74
N VAL A 188 -7.11 -8.43 -4.54
CA VAL A 188 -7.48 -9.34 -3.45
C VAL A 188 -8.99 -9.59 -3.49
N GLU A 189 -9.50 -10.25 -4.53
CA GLU A 189 -10.92 -10.61 -4.66
C GLU A 189 -11.22 -12.04 -4.20
#